data_2401a067b5708a9796b007d7f96e8168
#
_entry.id   2401a067b5708a9796b007d7f96e8168
#
_cell.length_a   1.000
_cell.length_b   1.000
_cell.length_c   1.000
_cell.angle_alpha   90.00
_cell.angle_beta   90.00
_cell.angle_gamma   90.00
#
_symmetry.space_group_name_H-M   'P 1'
#
loop_
_entity.id
_entity.type
_entity.pdbx_description
1 polymer ?
#
loop_
_entity_poly.entity_id
_entity_poly.type
_entity_poly.pdbx_seq_one_letter_code
_entity_poly.pdbx_strand_id
1 'polypeptide(L)'
;MAKIYRDKSGSYYGSSSYLTEKQQKFNAKCVLKYCKQLSDLGWSNNAICAILGNISAESTVNPMLNEVGGSGYGLVQWTPKSNLQKRAKAIGRYNTYSTMFTQLSVIDYEAKNNLQWIKTSDYPITFKEFIKSTESILYLTGAWLKNYERPADQSQANILKRYNGDNVGHIGSKEWNDILDFNLVDDTSITGFLNWCENIANNNKYLYKLGAGHGVPWTYDGYYFDCSSFVSFGLHNGGGYDLSTQFTTANQKTELENLGFKMQRFKSKADLIRGDILFYNIDGEGHTEVVFESDSSGATKLVGAHNDKLPPDEQISIRSYYNDKWQYYARADSADPPLPEPIPPIQFRYNQRFCPFVFPRMR
;
A
#
# COMPACT_ATOMS: atom_id res chain seq x y z
N MET A 1 -3.29 -1.37 -23.53
CA MET A 1 -3.30 -0.21 -22.62
C MET A 1 -3.40 -0.75 -21.19
N ALA A 2 -2.60 -0.24 -20.26
CA ALA A 2 -2.67 -0.62 -18.86
C ALA A 2 -4.02 -0.16 -18.25
N LYS A 3 -4.60 -1.02 -17.40
CA LYS A 3 -5.85 -0.74 -16.67
C LYS A 3 -5.56 -0.71 -15.18
N ILE A 4 -6.36 0.03 -14.43
CA ILE A 4 -6.30 0.04 -12.98
C ILE A 4 -7.19 -1.08 -12.45
N TYR A 5 -6.63 -1.85 -11.51
CA TYR A 5 -7.28 -2.89 -10.73
C TYR A 5 -7.15 -2.56 -9.25
N ARG A 6 -7.95 -3.18 -8.41
CA ARG A 6 -7.90 -3.00 -6.95
C ARG A 6 -8.02 -4.34 -6.24
N ASP A 7 -7.22 -4.51 -5.19
CA ASP A 7 -7.32 -5.62 -4.24
C ASP A 7 -6.92 -5.15 -2.82
N LYS A 8 -6.67 -6.07 -1.90
CA LYS A 8 -6.27 -5.73 -0.52
C LYS A 8 -4.95 -4.96 -0.42
N SER A 9 -4.04 -5.09 -1.40
CA SER A 9 -2.79 -4.33 -1.43
C SER A 9 -2.97 -2.89 -1.91
N GLY A 10 -4.13 -2.54 -2.44
CA GLY A 10 -4.45 -1.21 -2.97
C GLY A 10 -4.83 -1.24 -4.45
N SER A 11 -4.84 -0.07 -5.07
CA SER A 11 -5.02 0.08 -6.52
C SER A 11 -3.69 -0.11 -7.25
N TYR A 12 -3.70 -0.78 -8.39
CA TYR A 12 -2.50 -1.05 -9.19
C TYR A 12 -2.81 -1.12 -10.68
N TYR A 13 -1.81 -0.81 -11.50
CA TYR A 13 -1.88 -1.01 -12.95
C TYR A 13 -1.59 -2.46 -13.31
N GLY A 14 -2.39 -3.04 -14.19
CA GLY A 14 -2.16 -4.33 -14.84
C GLY A 14 -2.24 -4.23 -16.34
N SER A 15 -1.37 -4.95 -17.06
CA SER A 15 -1.26 -4.90 -18.51
C SER A 15 -0.68 -6.21 -19.06
N SER A 16 -0.94 -6.49 -20.33
CA SER A 16 -0.19 -7.49 -21.10
C SER A 16 1.17 -6.96 -21.61
N SER A 17 1.50 -5.71 -21.33
CA SER A 17 2.73 -5.03 -21.75
C SER A 17 3.47 -4.48 -20.54
N TYR A 18 4.72 -4.09 -20.72
CA TYR A 18 5.51 -3.38 -19.72
C TYR A 18 4.82 -2.10 -19.27
N LEU A 19 4.97 -1.77 -18.00
CA LEU A 19 4.47 -0.54 -17.40
C LEU A 19 5.49 0.59 -17.53
N THR A 20 4.99 1.81 -17.67
CA THR A 20 5.83 3.01 -17.62
C THR A 20 6.40 3.20 -16.22
N GLU A 21 7.47 3.98 -16.08
CA GLU A 21 8.08 4.31 -14.79
C GLU A 21 7.06 4.87 -13.78
N LYS A 22 6.18 5.80 -14.22
CA LYS A 22 5.09 6.33 -13.38
C LYS A 22 4.17 5.23 -12.85
N GLN A 23 3.83 4.26 -13.69
CA GLN A 23 2.95 3.13 -13.31
C GLN A 23 3.67 2.13 -12.40
N GLN A 24 4.98 1.90 -12.59
CA GLN A 24 5.79 1.10 -11.69
C GLN A 24 5.84 1.72 -10.29
N LYS A 25 6.10 3.04 -10.20
CA LYS A 25 6.11 3.79 -8.94
C LYS A 25 4.75 3.71 -8.23
N PHE A 26 3.67 3.77 -8.99
CA PHE A 26 2.32 3.58 -8.43
C PHE A 26 2.14 2.16 -7.86
N ASN A 27 2.51 1.13 -8.62
CA ASN A 27 2.37 -0.27 -8.19
C ASN A 27 3.29 -0.63 -7.01
N ALA A 28 4.47 -0.03 -6.91
CA ALA A 28 5.41 -0.27 -5.81
C ALA A 28 4.82 0.09 -4.45
N LYS A 29 3.89 1.04 -4.39
CA LYS A 29 3.15 1.37 -3.18
C LYS A 29 2.35 0.17 -2.65
N CYS A 30 1.75 -0.62 -3.54
CA CYS A 30 1.05 -1.84 -3.16
C CYS A 30 2.00 -2.91 -2.58
N VAL A 31 3.23 -3.02 -3.14
CA VAL A 31 4.26 -3.91 -2.60
C VAL A 31 4.69 -3.43 -1.21
N LEU A 32 4.94 -2.14 -1.04
CA LEU A 32 5.30 -1.54 0.25
C LEU A 32 4.20 -1.78 1.29
N LYS A 33 2.94 -1.46 0.96
CA LYS A 33 1.79 -1.71 1.84
C LYS A 33 1.71 -3.18 2.23
N TYR A 34 1.80 -4.07 1.26
CA TYR A 34 1.77 -5.51 1.55
C TYR A 34 2.86 -5.90 2.55
N CYS A 35 4.10 -5.55 2.28
CA CYS A 35 5.25 -5.94 3.09
C CYS A 35 5.20 -5.35 4.51
N LYS A 36 4.67 -4.14 4.68
CA LYS A 36 4.65 -3.42 5.97
C LYS A 36 3.43 -3.71 6.82
N GLN A 37 2.26 -3.97 6.21
CA GLN A 37 0.99 -4.05 6.93
C GLN A 37 0.28 -5.39 6.81
N LEU A 38 0.39 -6.06 5.66
CA LEU A 38 -0.41 -7.25 5.36
C LEU A 38 0.37 -8.55 5.51
N SER A 39 1.71 -8.48 5.42
CA SER A 39 2.62 -9.58 5.69
C SER A 39 2.97 -9.66 7.18
N ASP A 40 2.94 -10.87 7.73
CA ASP A 40 3.39 -11.16 9.11
C ASP A 40 4.89 -11.48 9.20
N LEU A 41 5.64 -11.37 8.11
CA LEU A 41 7.06 -11.75 8.05
C LEU A 41 8.02 -10.65 8.51
N GLY A 42 7.56 -9.40 8.59
CA GLY A 42 8.37 -8.27 9.06
C GLY A 42 9.47 -7.87 8.09
N TRP A 43 9.11 -7.57 6.83
CA TRP A 43 10.01 -7.14 5.78
C TRP A 43 10.80 -5.88 6.14
N SER A 44 12.12 -5.94 6.02
CA SER A 44 12.98 -4.76 6.16
C SER A 44 12.87 -3.84 4.94
N ASN A 45 13.20 -2.55 5.10
CA ASN A 45 13.20 -1.59 4.01
C ASN A 45 14.18 -2.02 2.89
N ASN A 46 15.38 -2.47 3.28
CA ASN A 46 16.38 -2.92 2.33
C ASN A 46 15.94 -4.14 1.52
N ALA A 47 15.26 -5.10 2.16
CA ALA A 47 14.70 -6.26 1.46
C ALA A 47 13.57 -5.84 0.49
N ILE A 48 12.71 -4.89 0.86
CA ILE A 48 11.66 -4.36 -0.03
C ILE A 48 12.28 -3.66 -1.25
N CYS A 49 13.29 -2.81 -1.06
CA CYS A 49 14.01 -2.19 -2.18
C CYS A 49 14.64 -3.24 -3.10
N ALA A 50 15.28 -4.26 -2.52
CA ALA A 50 15.95 -5.31 -3.27
C ALA A 50 14.98 -6.11 -4.14
N ILE A 51 13.83 -6.52 -3.59
CA ILE A 51 12.83 -7.24 -4.40
C ILE A 51 12.21 -6.36 -5.47
N LEU A 52 11.95 -5.08 -5.18
CA LEU A 52 11.36 -4.17 -6.16
C LEU A 52 12.27 -3.93 -7.36
N GLY A 53 13.60 -3.80 -7.18
CA GLY A 53 14.52 -3.70 -8.30
C GLY A 53 14.52 -4.95 -9.18
N ASN A 54 14.47 -6.14 -8.56
CA ASN A 54 14.35 -7.39 -9.28
C ASN A 54 12.98 -7.51 -9.97
N ILE A 55 11.88 -7.25 -9.27
CA ILE A 55 10.52 -7.28 -9.86
C ILE A 55 10.38 -6.24 -10.99
N SER A 56 11.00 -5.06 -10.87
CA SER A 56 11.03 -4.07 -11.96
C SER A 56 11.69 -4.65 -13.21
N ALA A 57 12.82 -5.30 -13.07
CA ALA A 57 13.54 -5.94 -14.19
C ALA A 57 12.77 -7.12 -14.80
N GLU A 58 12.02 -7.90 -14.00
CA GLU A 58 11.26 -9.06 -14.46
C GLU A 58 9.92 -8.67 -15.13
N SER A 59 9.22 -7.71 -14.56
CA SER A 59 7.83 -7.44 -14.95
C SER A 59 7.45 -5.97 -14.99
N THR A 60 8.36 -5.04 -14.73
CA THR A 60 8.02 -3.62 -14.50
C THR A 60 6.96 -3.42 -13.40
N VAL A 61 7.05 -4.24 -12.33
CA VAL A 61 6.08 -4.27 -11.20
C VAL A 61 4.64 -4.56 -11.67
N ASN A 62 4.48 -5.37 -12.71
CA ASN A 62 3.20 -5.70 -13.34
C ASN A 62 2.77 -7.14 -13.01
N PRO A 63 1.73 -7.35 -12.17
CA PRO A 63 1.28 -8.70 -11.80
C PRO A 63 0.61 -9.48 -12.94
N MET A 64 0.32 -8.83 -14.08
CA MET A 64 -0.39 -9.43 -15.21
C MET A 64 0.48 -9.65 -16.45
N LEU A 65 1.78 -9.39 -16.36
CA LEU A 65 2.70 -9.57 -17.48
C LEU A 65 2.93 -11.04 -17.78
N ASN A 66 2.76 -11.43 -19.06
CA ASN A 66 3.24 -12.69 -19.57
C ASN A 66 4.64 -12.49 -20.17
N GLU A 67 5.51 -13.45 -19.97
CA GLU A 67 6.82 -13.50 -20.64
C GLU A 67 6.63 -13.57 -22.16
N VAL A 68 7.38 -12.74 -22.89
CA VAL A 68 7.36 -12.77 -24.36
C VAL A 68 8.15 -13.96 -24.86
N GLY A 69 7.48 -14.88 -25.55
CA GLY A 69 8.12 -16.09 -26.07
C GLY A 69 8.44 -17.18 -25.03
N GLY A 70 8.02 -16.98 -23.78
CA GLY A 70 8.24 -17.90 -22.67
C GLY A 70 6.96 -18.30 -21.95
N SER A 71 7.10 -18.91 -20.78
CA SER A 71 5.98 -19.39 -19.95
C SER A 71 5.92 -18.70 -18.57
N GLY A 72 6.73 -17.67 -18.35
CA GLY A 72 6.76 -16.86 -17.14
C GLY A 72 5.54 -15.95 -17.01
N TYR A 73 5.14 -15.67 -15.78
CA TYR A 73 3.98 -14.83 -15.48
C TYR A 73 4.11 -14.08 -14.18
N GLY A 74 3.66 -12.81 -14.21
CA GLY A 74 3.45 -12.00 -13.03
C GLY A 74 4.70 -11.33 -12.49
N LEU A 75 4.66 -10.88 -11.23
CA LEU A 75 5.67 -10.02 -10.62
C LEU A 75 7.10 -10.54 -10.75
N VAL A 76 7.34 -11.79 -10.43
CA VAL A 76 8.67 -12.44 -10.44
C VAL A 76 8.80 -13.44 -11.58
N GLN A 77 7.97 -13.37 -12.59
CA GLN A 77 7.96 -14.23 -13.77
C GLN A 77 8.03 -15.73 -13.42
N TRP A 78 7.10 -16.21 -12.56
CA TRP A 78 7.01 -17.64 -12.22
C TRP A 78 6.97 -18.49 -13.49
N THR A 79 7.97 -19.33 -13.68
CA THR A 79 8.14 -20.19 -14.86
C THR A 79 8.07 -21.67 -14.47
N PRO A 80 7.15 -22.45 -15.01
CA PRO A 80 5.98 -21.99 -15.79
C PRO A 80 4.93 -21.31 -14.91
N LYS A 81 4.01 -20.56 -15.52
CA LYS A 81 2.84 -19.90 -14.85
C LYS A 81 2.08 -20.83 -13.91
N SER A 82 2.02 -22.12 -14.21
CA SER A 82 1.38 -23.13 -13.36
C SER A 82 1.99 -23.26 -11.97
N ASN A 83 3.24 -22.82 -11.77
CA ASN A 83 3.88 -22.79 -10.45
C ASN A 83 3.18 -21.75 -9.55
N LEU A 84 2.92 -20.53 -10.07
CA LEU A 84 2.12 -19.53 -9.38
C LEU A 84 0.72 -20.05 -9.06
N GLN A 85 0.05 -20.66 -10.04
CA GLN A 85 -1.30 -21.20 -9.88
C GLN A 85 -1.39 -22.28 -8.81
N LYS A 86 -0.44 -23.21 -8.76
CA LYS A 86 -0.34 -24.26 -7.73
C LYS A 86 -0.19 -23.65 -6.34
N ARG A 87 0.70 -22.64 -6.18
CA ARG A 87 0.95 -21.97 -4.91
C ARG A 87 -0.24 -21.10 -4.49
N ALA A 88 -0.84 -20.37 -5.43
CA ALA A 88 -2.09 -19.64 -5.18
C ALA A 88 -3.23 -20.57 -4.73
N LYS A 89 -3.33 -21.79 -5.31
CA LYS A 89 -4.27 -22.81 -4.85
C LYS A 89 -3.98 -23.27 -3.43
N ALA A 90 -2.71 -23.45 -3.06
CA ALA A 90 -2.30 -23.88 -1.73
C ALA A 90 -2.70 -22.88 -0.63
N ILE A 91 -2.78 -21.59 -0.97
CA ILE A 91 -3.23 -20.53 -0.06
C ILE A 91 -4.70 -20.13 -0.26
N GLY A 92 -5.49 -20.94 -0.97
CA GLY A 92 -6.93 -20.70 -1.20
C GLY A 92 -7.27 -19.54 -2.14
N ARG A 93 -6.32 -19.10 -3.00
CA ARG A 93 -6.45 -17.92 -3.86
C ARG A 93 -6.31 -18.21 -5.37
N TYR A 94 -6.64 -19.44 -5.79
CA TYR A 94 -6.48 -19.83 -7.20
C TYR A 94 -7.18 -18.88 -8.18
N ASN A 95 -8.41 -18.47 -7.88
CA ASN A 95 -9.20 -17.63 -8.79
C ASN A 95 -8.68 -16.18 -8.90
N THR A 96 -7.78 -15.77 -8.02
CA THR A 96 -7.18 -14.44 -7.96
C THR A 96 -5.67 -14.45 -8.17
N TYR A 97 -5.08 -15.54 -8.72
CA TYR A 97 -3.62 -15.65 -8.88
C TYR A 97 -2.97 -14.51 -9.67
N SER A 98 -3.74 -13.80 -10.51
CA SER A 98 -3.25 -12.67 -11.31
C SER A 98 -3.24 -11.34 -10.57
N THR A 99 -3.73 -11.28 -9.33
CA THR A 99 -3.79 -10.03 -8.57
C THR A 99 -2.49 -9.76 -7.81
N MET A 100 -2.20 -8.48 -7.57
CA MET A 100 -1.04 -8.01 -6.82
C MET A 100 -0.96 -8.68 -5.45
N PHE A 101 -2.04 -8.59 -4.68
CA PHE A 101 -2.12 -9.16 -3.33
C PHE A 101 -1.87 -10.67 -3.29
N THR A 102 -2.44 -11.42 -4.24
CA THR A 102 -2.25 -12.88 -4.26
C THR A 102 -0.81 -13.25 -4.58
N GLN A 103 -0.16 -12.56 -5.52
CA GLN A 103 1.23 -12.84 -5.88
C GLN A 103 2.19 -12.51 -4.74
N LEU A 104 1.99 -11.41 -4.04
CA LEU A 104 2.75 -11.08 -2.83
C LEU A 104 2.52 -12.12 -1.71
N SER A 105 1.26 -12.57 -1.53
CA SER A 105 0.95 -13.65 -0.58
C SER A 105 1.60 -14.98 -0.96
N VAL A 106 1.80 -15.24 -2.25
CA VAL A 106 2.55 -16.42 -2.71
C VAL A 106 4.02 -16.31 -2.37
N ILE A 107 4.65 -15.14 -2.51
CA ILE A 107 6.04 -14.91 -2.08
C ILE A 107 6.21 -15.20 -0.58
N ASP A 108 5.29 -14.71 0.26
CA ASP A 108 5.28 -15.01 1.71
C ASP A 108 5.09 -16.51 1.98
N TYR A 109 4.19 -17.16 1.25
CA TYR A 109 3.98 -18.61 1.36
C TYR A 109 5.26 -19.40 1.02
N GLU A 110 5.97 -18.99 -0.02
CA GLU A 110 7.25 -19.59 -0.42
C GLU A 110 8.31 -19.41 0.67
N ALA A 111 8.37 -18.22 1.29
CA ALA A 111 9.29 -17.97 2.39
C ALA A 111 8.98 -18.81 3.63
N LYS A 112 7.70 -18.95 3.98
CA LYS A 112 7.23 -19.74 5.14
C LYS A 112 7.52 -21.23 4.98
N ASN A 113 7.45 -21.73 3.74
CA ASN A 113 7.56 -23.16 3.43
C ASN A 113 8.92 -23.56 2.82
N ASN A 114 9.91 -22.66 2.81
CA ASN A 114 11.23 -22.86 2.22
C ASN A 114 11.14 -23.29 0.75
N LEU A 115 10.21 -22.71 0.01
CA LEU A 115 10.04 -22.96 -1.41
C LEU A 115 10.79 -21.90 -2.21
N GLN A 116 11.14 -22.22 -3.46
CA GLN A 116 11.80 -21.34 -4.43
C GLN A 116 13.22 -20.86 -4.05
N TRP A 117 13.51 -20.60 -2.79
CA TRP A 117 14.80 -20.10 -2.31
C TRP A 117 15.84 -21.21 -2.15
N ILE A 118 17.00 -21.06 -2.79
CA ILE A 118 18.15 -21.95 -2.67
C ILE A 118 19.36 -21.11 -2.25
N LYS A 119 19.91 -21.36 -1.07
CA LYS A 119 21.11 -20.66 -0.62
C LYS A 119 22.30 -20.96 -1.53
N THR A 120 23.02 -19.92 -1.92
CA THR A 120 24.27 -20.04 -2.66
C THR A 120 25.48 -19.75 -1.74
N SER A 121 26.69 -20.10 -2.17
CA SER A 121 27.92 -19.76 -1.45
C SER A 121 28.12 -18.25 -1.32
N ASP A 122 27.71 -17.49 -2.33
CA ASP A 122 27.84 -16.04 -2.33
C ASP A 122 26.83 -15.35 -1.42
N TYR A 123 25.66 -15.99 -1.21
CA TYR A 123 24.56 -15.48 -0.40
C TYR A 123 24.00 -16.58 0.51
N PRO A 124 24.72 -16.94 1.59
CA PRO A 124 24.40 -18.11 2.43
C PRO A 124 23.28 -17.84 3.45
N ILE A 125 22.33 -16.97 3.11
CA ILE A 125 21.18 -16.59 3.95
C ILE A 125 19.93 -17.36 3.53
N THR A 126 19.05 -17.65 4.50
CA THR A 126 17.72 -18.22 4.24
C THR A 126 16.77 -17.13 3.72
N PHE A 127 15.63 -17.54 3.14
CA PHE A 127 14.62 -16.58 2.71
C PHE A 127 14.07 -15.75 3.91
N LYS A 128 13.87 -16.35 5.06
CA LYS A 128 13.42 -15.65 6.27
C LYS A 128 14.46 -14.64 6.79
N GLU A 129 15.73 -14.98 6.72
CA GLU A 129 16.82 -14.05 7.06
C GLU A 129 16.88 -12.91 6.06
N PHE A 130 16.77 -13.19 4.77
CA PHE A 130 16.70 -12.16 3.71
C PHE A 130 15.60 -11.13 3.99
N ILE A 131 14.39 -11.59 4.28
CA ILE A 131 13.22 -10.70 4.51
C ILE A 131 13.51 -9.69 5.63
N LYS A 132 14.18 -10.11 6.70
CA LYS A 132 14.47 -9.28 7.88
C LYS A 132 15.84 -8.59 7.83
N SER A 133 16.62 -8.86 6.80
CA SER A 133 18.01 -8.42 6.72
C SER A 133 18.13 -6.91 6.57
N THR A 134 19.09 -6.33 7.28
CA THR A 134 19.53 -4.94 7.16
C THR A 134 20.83 -4.80 6.37
N GLU A 135 21.31 -5.88 5.75
CA GLU A 135 22.42 -5.85 4.81
C GLU A 135 22.18 -4.85 3.69
N SER A 136 23.24 -4.45 2.99
CA SER A 136 23.14 -3.45 1.93
C SER A 136 22.12 -3.87 0.85
N ILE A 137 21.42 -2.89 0.28
CA ILE A 137 20.46 -3.13 -0.81
C ILE A 137 21.13 -3.86 -1.97
N LEU A 138 22.40 -3.56 -2.29
CA LEU A 138 23.16 -4.27 -3.34
C LEU A 138 23.34 -5.75 -3.01
N TYR A 139 23.76 -6.08 -1.77
CA TYR A 139 23.88 -7.47 -1.33
C TYR A 139 22.55 -8.22 -1.45
N LEU A 140 21.47 -7.62 -0.95
CA LEU A 140 20.14 -8.24 -1.00
C LEU A 140 19.60 -8.34 -2.44
N THR A 141 19.91 -7.40 -3.34
CA THR A 141 19.56 -7.50 -4.76
C THR A 141 20.22 -8.74 -5.40
N GLY A 142 21.50 -8.96 -5.11
CA GLY A 142 22.23 -10.16 -5.58
C GLY A 142 21.71 -11.44 -4.94
N ALA A 143 21.39 -11.42 -3.64
CA ALA A 143 20.82 -12.56 -2.93
C ALA A 143 19.48 -12.99 -3.52
N TRP A 144 18.58 -12.04 -3.84
CA TRP A 144 17.32 -12.35 -4.51
C TRP A 144 17.55 -12.95 -5.89
N LEU A 145 18.38 -12.32 -6.73
CA LEU A 145 18.67 -12.79 -8.08
C LEU A 145 19.23 -14.23 -8.06
N LYS A 146 20.24 -14.52 -7.22
CA LYS A 146 20.92 -15.83 -7.21
C LYS A 146 20.17 -16.91 -6.45
N ASN A 147 19.51 -16.56 -5.34
CA ASN A 147 18.85 -17.56 -4.49
C ASN A 147 17.38 -17.81 -4.87
N TYR A 148 16.67 -16.78 -5.39
CA TYR A 148 15.24 -16.87 -5.69
C TYR A 148 14.96 -17.01 -7.19
N GLU A 149 15.41 -16.06 -8.02
CA GLU A 149 15.08 -16.03 -9.45
C GLU A 149 15.89 -17.03 -10.26
N ARG A 150 17.19 -17.04 -10.05
CA ARG A 150 18.18 -17.91 -10.74
C ARG A 150 18.09 -17.82 -12.27
N PRO A 151 18.17 -16.62 -12.86
CA PRO A 151 18.23 -16.47 -14.31
C PRO A 151 19.48 -17.14 -14.87
N ALA A 152 19.52 -17.32 -16.19
CA ALA A 152 20.71 -17.86 -16.88
C ALA A 152 21.95 -16.98 -16.67
N ASP A 153 21.79 -15.66 -16.69
CA ASP A 153 22.86 -14.70 -16.36
C ASP A 153 22.78 -14.29 -14.88
N GLN A 154 23.69 -14.81 -14.08
CA GLN A 154 23.87 -14.48 -12.66
C GLN A 154 25.16 -13.69 -12.40
N SER A 155 25.68 -13.02 -13.43
CA SER A 155 26.89 -12.21 -13.35
C SER A 155 26.72 -11.00 -12.43
N GLN A 156 27.86 -10.48 -11.95
CA GLN A 156 27.87 -9.21 -11.20
C GLN A 156 27.33 -8.05 -12.04
N ALA A 157 27.52 -8.08 -13.37
CA ALA A 157 26.96 -7.06 -14.26
C ALA A 157 25.43 -7.04 -14.24
N ASN A 158 24.79 -8.22 -14.24
CA ASN A 158 23.32 -8.32 -14.13
C ASN A 158 22.81 -7.90 -12.76
N ILE A 159 23.53 -8.22 -11.67
CA ILE A 159 23.20 -7.72 -10.32
C ILE A 159 23.26 -6.19 -10.29
N LEU A 160 24.32 -5.59 -10.83
CA LEU A 160 24.47 -4.13 -10.88
C LEU A 160 23.40 -3.47 -11.76
N LYS A 161 22.98 -4.11 -12.85
CA LYS A 161 21.87 -3.63 -13.68
C LYS A 161 20.55 -3.56 -12.87
N ARG A 162 20.24 -4.61 -12.09
CA ARG A 162 19.05 -4.62 -11.22
C ARG A 162 19.15 -3.64 -10.04
N TYR A 163 20.37 -3.40 -9.57
CA TYR A 163 20.63 -2.44 -8.50
C TYR A 163 20.52 -0.99 -8.96
N ASN A 164 21.08 -0.64 -10.12
CA ASN A 164 21.13 0.73 -10.64
C ASN A 164 19.92 1.12 -11.52
N GLY A 165 19.13 0.11 -12.00
CA GLY A 165 18.18 0.32 -13.07
C GLY A 165 18.85 0.32 -14.45
N ASP A 166 18.06 0.59 -15.48
CA ASP A 166 18.57 0.61 -16.87
C ASP A 166 17.84 1.66 -17.74
N ASN A 167 18.41 1.90 -18.93
CA ASN A 167 17.91 2.89 -19.88
C ASN A 167 16.61 2.47 -20.60
N VAL A 168 16.10 1.27 -20.35
CA VAL A 168 14.85 0.78 -20.95
C VAL A 168 13.66 0.90 -20.01
N GLY A 169 13.86 1.57 -18.86
CA GLY A 169 12.79 1.97 -17.95
C GLY A 169 12.56 1.04 -16.77
N HIS A 170 13.53 0.18 -16.42
CA HIS A 170 13.51 -0.57 -15.18
C HIS A 170 14.09 0.28 -14.03
N ILE A 171 13.35 0.44 -12.95
CA ILE A 171 13.78 1.18 -11.76
C ILE A 171 14.65 0.27 -10.91
N GLY A 172 15.86 0.71 -10.59
CA GLY A 172 16.81 -0.08 -9.80
C GLY A 172 16.50 -0.13 -8.31
N SER A 173 16.99 -1.18 -7.65
CA SER A 173 16.83 -1.36 -6.19
C SER A 173 17.30 -0.15 -5.38
N LYS A 174 18.37 0.52 -5.82
CA LYS A 174 18.90 1.73 -5.17
C LYS A 174 17.90 2.88 -5.21
N GLU A 175 17.26 3.11 -6.36
CA GLU A 175 16.33 4.21 -6.54
C GLU A 175 15.06 4.04 -5.69
N TRP A 176 14.62 2.81 -5.43
CA TRP A 176 13.45 2.56 -4.61
C TRP A 176 13.59 3.08 -3.18
N ASN A 177 14.82 3.13 -2.64
CA ASN A 177 15.08 3.72 -1.33
C ASN A 177 14.76 5.22 -1.27
N ASP A 178 14.95 5.92 -2.39
CA ASP A 178 14.70 7.36 -2.50
C ASP A 178 13.26 7.67 -2.93
N ILE A 179 12.62 6.71 -3.63
CA ILE A 179 11.24 6.85 -4.14
C ILE A 179 10.20 6.50 -3.06
N LEU A 180 10.48 5.47 -2.25
CA LEU A 180 9.54 4.97 -1.25
C LEU A 180 9.75 5.69 0.08
N ASP A 181 8.71 6.34 0.55
CA ASP A 181 8.68 6.80 1.93
C ASP A 181 8.25 5.63 2.84
N PHE A 182 9.22 4.99 3.48
CA PHE A 182 8.98 3.86 4.38
C PHE A 182 8.29 4.25 5.71
N ASN A 183 8.19 5.54 5.99
CA ASN A 183 7.44 6.06 7.13
C ASN A 183 5.98 6.33 6.76
N LEU A 184 5.73 6.58 5.47
CA LEU A 184 4.40 6.64 4.91
C LEU A 184 3.98 5.21 4.56
N VAL A 185 3.37 4.54 5.50
CA VAL A 185 2.60 3.34 5.21
C VAL A 185 1.39 3.81 4.43
N ASP A 186 1.52 3.79 3.10
CA ASP A 186 0.46 4.16 2.18
C ASP A 186 -0.65 3.09 2.27
N ASP A 187 -1.50 3.25 3.26
CA ASP A 187 -2.83 2.70 3.18
C ASP A 187 -3.57 3.57 2.15
N THR A 188 -3.88 3.06 0.96
CA THR A 188 -4.91 3.62 0.09
C THR A 188 -6.24 3.48 0.81
N SER A 189 -6.32 4.00 1.98
CA SER A 189 -7.38 3.87 2.95
C SER A 189 -7.49 5.19 3.69
N ILE A 190 -8.58 5.34 4.31
CA ILE A 190 -8.86 6.41 5.27
C ILE A 190 -7.81 6.45 6.38
N THR A 191 -7.19 5.32 6.74
CA THR A 191 -6.13 5.27 7.76
C THR A 191 -4.88 6.01 7.33
N GLY A 192 -4.37 5.79 6.11
CA GLY A 192 -3.20 6.53 5.59
C GLY A 192 -3.50 8.03 5.45
N PHE A 193 -4.69 8.38 4.97
CA PHE A 193 -5.17 9.75 4.93
C PHE A 193 -5.14 10.40 6.32
N LEU A 194 -5.70 9.75 7.32
CA LEU A 194 -5.76 10.27 8.69
C LEU A 194 -4.37 10.34 9.35
N ASN A 195 -3.50 9.36 9.12
CA ASN A 195 -2.12 9.39 9.61
C ASN A 195 -1.34 10.58 9.02
N TRP A 196 -1.52 10.87 7.73
CA TRP A 196 -0.94 12.05 7.11
C TRP A 196 -1.48 13.34 7.76
N CYS A 197 -2.80 13.45 7.92
CA CYS A 197 -3.43 14.59 8.59
C CYS A 197 -2.89 14.80 10.00
N GLU A 198 -2.75 13.73 10.78
CA GLU A 198 -2.20 13.75 12.13
C GLU A 198 -0.74 14.23 12.15
N ASN A 199 0.10 13.72 11.25
CA ASN A 199 1.51 14.13 11.14
C ASN A 199 1.65 15.62 10.82
N ILE A 200 0.80 16.16 9.93
CA ILE A 200 0.81 17.59 9.61
C ILE A 200 0.27 18.41 10.80
N ALA A 201 -0.82 18.00 11.42
CA ALA A 201 -1.44 18.70 12.55
C ALA A 201 -0.54 18.76 13.80
N ASN A 202 0.32 17.76 14.00
CA ASN A 202 1.30 17.70 15.09
C ASN A 202 2.62 18.41 14.75
N ASN A 203 2.73 19.08 13.60
CA ASN A 203 3.95 19.71 13.15
C ASN A 203 3.77 21.22 12.98
N ASN A 204 4.21 22.00 13.96
CA ASN A 204 4.07 23.47 14.03
C ASN A 204 4.77 24.23 12.87
N LYS A 205 5.39 23.55 11.92
CA LYS A 205 5.90 24.16 10.69
C LYS A 205 4.79 24.48 9.69
N TYR A 206 3.65 23.79 9.78
CA TYR A 206 2.54 23.97 8.87
C TYR A 206 1.50 24.90 9.47
N LEU A 207 1.15 25.93 8.71
CA LEU A 207 0.25 26.98 9.13
C LEU A 207 -0.91 27.14 8.16
N TYR A 208 -1.99 27.77 8.59
CA TYR A 208 -3.10 28.11 7.74
C TYR A 208 -2.81 29.38 6.92
N LYS A 209 -3.17 29.37 5.64
CA LYS A 209 -3.28 30.57 4.82
C LYS A 209 -4.32 30.35 3.75
N LEU A 210 -5.34 31.21 3.70
CA LEU A 210 -6.42 31.14 2.71
C LEU A 210 -5.85 31.12 1.27
N GLY A 211 -6.31 30.16 0.47
CA GLY A 211 -5.86 29.95 -0.92
C GLY A 211 -4.49 29.31 -1.09
N ALA A 212 -3.81 28.94 0.02
CA ALA A 212 -2.53 28.25 -0.07
C ALA A 212 -2.66 26.77 -0.45
N GLY A 213 -1.62 26.19 -1.03
CA GLY A 213 -1.54 24.77 -1.38
C GLY A 213 -2.26 24.39 -2.67
N HIS A 214 -2.87 25.34 -3.40
CA HIS A 214 -3.53 25.09 -4.67
C HIS A 214 -2.61 25.32 -5.86
N GLY A 215 -2.72 24.46 -6.90
CA GLY A 215 -1.94 24.58 -8.12
C GLY A 215 -0.44 24.32 -7.97
N VAL A 216 -0.03 23.71 -6.86
CA VAL A 216 1.36 23.37 -6.55
C VAL A 216 1.62 21.87 -6.72
N PRO A 217 2.90 21.45 -6.92
CA PRO A 217 3.23 20.02 -6.98
C PRO A 217 2.84 19.27 -5.69
N TRP A 218 2.46 18.01 -5.80
CA TRP A 218 2.15 17.16 -4.65
C TRP A 218 3.33 16.90 -3.70
N THR A 219 4.54 17.22 -4.13
CA THR A 219 5.77 17.24 -3.33
C THR A 219 6.08 18.63 -2.78
N TYR A 220 5.09 19.52 -2.74
CA TYR A 220 5.23 20.88 -2.25
C TYR A 220 5.64 20.87 -0.77
N ASP A 221 6.80 21.47 -0.51
CA ASP A 221 7.35 21.67 0.83
C ASP A 221 7.04 23.10 1.32
N GLY A 222 5.82 23.54 1.08
CA GLY A 222 5.29 24.80 1.57
C GLY A 222 4.79 24.64 3.00
N TYR A 223 4.93 25.71 3.78
CA TYR A 223 4.49 25.73 5.18
C TYR A 223 3.00 26.09 5.35
N TYR A 224 2.25 26.21 4.27
CA TYR A 224 0.89 26.74 4.32
C TYR A 224 -0.11 25.84 3.58
N PHE A 225 -1.26 25.60 4.23
CA PHE A 225 -2.45 25.01 3.62
C PHE A 225 -3.68 25.88 3.93
N ASP A 226 -4.68 25.84 3.08
CA ASP A 226 -6.07 26.12 3.48
C ASP A 226 -6.82 24.82 3.78
N CYS A 227 -8.09 24.91 4.17
CA CYS A 227 -8.89 23.74 4.58
C CYS A 227 -8.99 22.70 3.46
N SER A 228 -9.25 23.11 2.22
CA SER A 228 -9.46 22.21 1.08
C SER A 228 -8.17 21.65 0.51
N SER A 229 -7.11 22.44 0.47
CA SER A 229 -5.80 21.94 0.06
C SER A 229 -5.23 20.93 1.08
N PHE A 230 -5.42 21.16 2.38
CA PHE A 230 -5.05 20.20 3.42
C PHE A 230 -5.71 18.83 3.19
N VAL A 231 -7.03 18.81 2.94
CA VAL A 231 -7.76 17.57 2.66
C VAL A 231 -7.28 16.93 1.35
N SER A 232 -7.07 17.72 0.28
CA SER A 232 -6.58 17.22 -1.01
C SER A 232 -5.20 16.57 -0.90
N PHE A 233 -4.26 17.23 -0.21
CA PHE A 233 -2.92 16.68 0.04
C PHE A 233 -2.98 15.42 0.89
N GLY A 234 -3.82 15.41 1.92
CA GLY A 234 -4.02 14.23 2.75
C GLY A 234 -4.55 13.03 1.95
N LEU A 235 -5.54 13.25 1.10
CA LEU A 235 -6.09 12.22 0.22
C LEU A 235 -5.05 11.73 -0.79
N HIS A 236 -4.30 12.63 -1.42
CA HIS A 236 -3.29 12.26 -2.40
C HIS A 236 -2.07 11.60 -1.75
N ASN A 237 -1.42 12.28 -0.78
CA ASN A 237 -0.14 11.85 -0.22
C ASN A 237 -0.29 10.76 0.85
N GLY A 238 -1.32 10.84 1.69
CA GLY A 238 -1.59 9.86 2.74
C GLY A 238 -2.57 8.78 2.32
N GLY A 239 -3.66 9.15 1.64
CA GLY A 239 -4.69 8.23 1.18
C GLY A 239 -4.44 7.57 -0.18
N GLY A 240 -3.39 7.96 -0.91
CA GLY A 240 -3.06 7.39 -2.23
C GLY A 240 -4.15 7.58 -3.30
N TYR A 241 -5.06 8.52 -3.11
CA TYR A 241 -6.12 8.82 -4.09
C TYR A 241 -5.53 9.57 -5.29
N ASP A 242 -5.95 9.18 -6.51
CA ASP A 242 -5.44 9.77 -7.76
C ASP A 242 -6.16 11.09 -8.07
N LEU A 243 -5.75 12.15 -7.39
CA LEU A 243 -6.18 13.52 -7.66
C LEU A 243 -5.25 14.15 -8.71
N SER A 244 -5.80 14.75 -9.76
CA SER A 244 -5.01 15.47 -10.76
C SER A 244 -4.48 16.80 -10.24
N THR A 245 -5.22 17.45 -9.33
CA THR A 245 -4.88 18.71 -8.67
C THR A 245 -5.64 18.84 -7.35
N GLN A 246 -5.24 19.81 -6.54
CA GLN A 246 -5.94 20.16 -5.30
C GLN A 246 -7.32 20.76 -5.63
N PHE A 247 -8.35 20.30 -4.95
CA PHE A 247 -9.69 20.87 -5.07
C PHE A 247 -9.91 22.03 -4.10
N THR A 248 -10.91 22.85 -4.39
CA THR A 248 -11.47 23.87 -3.49
C THR A 248 -12.79 23.37 -2.91
N THR A 249 -13.33 24.03 -1.88
CA THR A 249 -14.65 23.68 -1.35
C THR A 249 -15.78 23.82 -2.41
N ALA A 250 -15.56 24.62 -3.45
CA ALA A 250 -16.53 24.80 -4.54
C ALA A 250 -16.70 23.55 -5.42
N ASN A 251 -15.61 22.80 -5.69
CA ASN A 251 -15.64 21.58 -6.52
C ASN A 251 -15.40 20.31 -5.71
N GLN A 252 -15.17 20.40 -4.40
CA GLN A 252 -14.84 19.27 -3.53
C GLN A 252 -15.83 18.12 -3.64
N LYS A 253 -17.13 18.42 -3.72
CA LYS A 253 -18.17 17.40 -3.85
C LYS A 253 -17.92 16.52 -5.08
N THR A 254 -17.75 17.13 -6.23
CA THR A 254 -17.53 16.43 -7.50
C THR A 254 -16.22 15.64 -7.49
N GLU A 255 -15.16 16.22 -6.95
CA GLU A 255 -13.86 15.53 -6.88
C GLU A 255 -13.91 14.31 -5.96
N LEU A 256 -14.58 14.41 -4.80
CA LEU A 256 -14.75 13.27 -3.90
C LEU A 256 -15.64 12.17 -4.50
N GLU A 257 -16.72 12.54 -5.24
CA GLU A 257 -17.54 11.58 -5.99
C GLU A 257 -16.71 10.86 -7.06
N ASN A 258 -15.85 11.59 -7.80
CA ASN A 258 -14.93 11.01 -8.80
C ASN A 258 -13.92 10.04 -8.17
N LEU A 259 -13.53 10.26 -6.94
CA LEU A 259 -12.67 9.36 -6.15
C LEU A 259 -13.41 8.16 -5.55
N GLY A 260 -14.73 8.07 -5.75
CA GLY A 260 -15.57 6.97 -5.27
C GLY A 260 -16.11 7.13 -3.85
N PHE A 261 -16.03 8.34 -3.28
CA PHE A 261 -16.68 8.61 -2.00
C PHE A 261 -18.19 8.73 -2.17
N LYS A 262 -18.93 8.18 -1.21
CA LYS A 262 -20.39 8.34 -1.12
C LYS A 262 -20.74 9.67 -0.43
N MET A 263 -21.45 10.53 -1.16
CA MET A 263 -21.94 11.79 -0.61
C MET A 263 -23.21 11.57 0.23
N GLN A 264 -23.22 12.14 1.42
CA GLN A 264 -24.35 12.14 2.33
C GLN A 264 -24.68 13.58 2.76
N ARG A 265 -25.98 13.88 2.90
CA ARG A 265 -26.36 15.14 3.57
C ARG A 265 -26.10 15.03 5.07
N PHE A 266 -25.43 16.03 5.64
CA PHE A 266 -25.21 16.08 7.07
C PHE A 266 -26.55 16.33 7.78
N LYS A 267 -26.84 15.54 8.81
CA LYS A 267 -28.01 15.66 9.66
C LYS A 267 -27.61 15.80 11.14
N SER A 268 -26.67 15.00 11.58
CA SER A 268 -26.24 14.92 12.96
C SER A 268 -24.80 14.40 13.05
N LYS A 269 -24.07 14.79 14.10
CA LYS A 269 -22.76 14.22 14.40
C LYS A 269 -22.81 12.72 14.68
N ALA A 270 -23.97 12.19 15.10
CA ALA A 270 -24.16 10.77 15.39
C ALA A 270 -24.08 9.89 14.13
N ASP A 271 -24.27 10.47 12.92
CA ASP A 271 -24.16 9.76 11.66
C ASP A 271 -22.70 9.60 11.20
N LEU A 272 -21.78 10.33 11.83
CA LEU A 272 -20.39 10.43 11.40
C LEU A 272 -19.52 9.35 12.02
N ILE A 273 -18.63 8.81 11.18
CA ILE A 273 -17.60 7.87 11.60
C ILE A 273 -16.21 8.36 11.24
N ARG A 274 -15.19 7.81 11.86
CA ARG A 274 -13.78 8.10 11.59
C ARG A 274 -13.50 8.03 10.10
N GLY A 275 -12.90 9.09 9.54
CA GLY A 275 -12.55 9.21 8.13
C GLY A 275 -13.58 9.88 7.24
N ASP A 276 -14.77 10.21 7.75
CA ASP A 276 -15.72 11.04 7.01
C ASP A 276 -15.14 12.45 6.80
N ILE A 277 -15.33 13.00 5.61
CA ILE A 277 -14.90 14.36 5.25
C ILE A 277 -16.12 15.27 5.28
N LEU A 278 -16.18 16.14 6.27
CA LEU A 278 -17.23 17.15 6.43
C LEU A 278 -16.94 18.38 5.57
N PHE A 279 -17.95 18.97 4.93
CA PHE A 279 -17.77 20.23 4.23
C PHE A 279 -19.08 20.98 3.99
N TYR A 280 -18.91 22.27 3.72
CA TYR A 280 -19.96 23.15 3.18
C TYR A 280 -19.36 24.12 2.15
N ASN A 281 -20.24 24.64 1.29
CA ASN A 281 -19.99 25.80 0.44
C ASN A 281 -21.30 26.57 0.29
N ILE A 282 -21.40 27.72 0.95
CA ILE A 282 -22.59 28.56 1.02
C ILE A 282 -22.19 29.98 0.63
N ASP A 283 -22.76 30.48 -0.47
CA ASP A 283 -22.55 31.86 -0.96
C ASP A 283 -21.06 32.25 -1.13
N GLY A 284 -20.22 31.28 -1.50
CA GLY A 284 -18.78 31.48 -1.69
C GLY A 284 -17.95 31.31 -0.42
N GLU A 285 -18.57 31.15 0.75
CA GLU A 285 -17.89 30.71 1.97
C GLU A 285 -17.87 29.18 2.00
N GLY A 286 -16.71 28.59 2.20
CA GLY A 286 -16.56 27.16 2.29
C GLY A 286 -15.58 26.74 3.37
N HIS A 287 -15.85 25.58 3.97
CA HIS A 287 -14.93 24.94 4.92
C HIS A 287 -15.02 23.43 4.81
N THR A 288 -13.92 22.75 5.17
CA THR A 288 -13.86 21.29 5.20
C THR A 288 -12.94 20.81 6.31
N GLU A 289 -13.35 19.74 6.98
CA GLU A 289 -12.59 19.03 8.00
C GLU A 289 -12.81 17.52 7.91
N VAL A 290 -12.00 16.76 8.61
CA VAL A 290 -12.05 15.30 8.61
C VAL A 290 -12.39 14.80 10.01
N VAL A 291 -13.28 13.82 10.11
CA VAL A 291 -13.57 13.13 11.37
C VAL A 291 -12.36 12.28 11.74
N PHE A 292 -11.62 12.73 12.76
CA PHE A 292 -10.40 12.06 13.22
C PHE A 292 -10.70 10.92 14.19
N GLU A 293 -11.63 11.14 15.12
CA GLU A 293 -12.12 10.11 16.05
C GLU A 293 -13.66 10.11 16.10
N SER A 294 -14.23 8.93 16.29
CA SER A 294 -15.66 8.72 16.53
C SER A 294 -15.86 7.56 17.51
N ASP A 295 -17.00 7.60 18.22
CA ASP A 295 -17.49 6.53 19.09
C ASP A 295 -18.98 6.22 18.81
N SER A 296 -19.64 5.52 19.70
CA SER A 296 -21.07 5.19 19.56
C SER A 296 -22.02 6.40 19.54
N SER A 297 -21.52 7.60 19.92
CA SER A 297 -22.27 8.87 19.86
C SER A 297 -22.00 9.68 18.58
N GLY A 298 -21.14 9.17 17.67
CA GLY A 298 -20.70 9.79 16.44
C GLY A 298 -19.33 10.46 16.57
N ALA A 299 -19.08 11.51 15.76
CA ALA A 299 -17.80 12.19 15.75
C ALA A 299 -17.45 12.83 17.12
N THR A 300 -16.22 12.58 17.59
CA THR A 300 -15.68 13.14 18.84
C THR A 300 -14.54 14.12 18.60
N LYS A 301 -13.73 13.92 17.55
CA LYS A 301 -12.67 14.85 17.15
C LYS A 301 -12.65 15.07 15.63
N LEU A 302 -12.26 16.29 15.25
CA LEU A 302 -11.99 16.69 13.87
C LEU A 302 -10.51 17.01 13.70
N VAL A 303 -10.00 16.88 12.48
CA VAL A 303 -8.69 17.36 12.07
C VAL A 303 -8.84 18.22 10.82
N GLY A 304 -8.16 19.35 10.78
CA GLY A 304 -8.24 20.27 9.65
C GLY A 304 -7.32 21.48 9.76
N ALA A 305 -7.31 22.26 8.67
CA ALA A 305 -6.69 23.58 8.62
C ALA A 305 -7.78 24.62 8.78
N HIS A 306 -7.71 25.40 9.85
CA HIS A 306 -8.85 26.17 10.37
C HIS A 306 -8.87 27.64 9.93
N ASN A 307 -7.97 28.48 10.47
CA ASN A 307 -7.81 29.89 10.07
C ASN A 307 -6.50 30.48 10.64
N ASP A 308 -6.05 31.61 10.06
CA ASP A 308 -4.83 32.33 10.39
C ASP A 308 -4.91 33.23 11.64
N LYS A 309 -6.09 33.37 12.25
CA LYS A 309 -6.28 34.16 13.48
C LYS A 309 -6.01 33.35 14.75
N LEU A 310 -5.87 32.03 14.62
CA LEU A 310 -5.53 31.15 15.71
C LEU A 310 -4.03 31.16 16.01
N PRO A 311 -3.63 30.78 17.24
CA PRO A 311 -2.22 30.50 17.54
C PRO A 311 -1.63 29.51 16.52
N PRO A 312 -0.33 29.61 16.19
CA PRO A 312 0.30 28.74 15.16
C PRO A 312 0.07 27.24 15.35
N ASP A 313 0.08 26.76 16.57
CA ASP A 313 -0.15 25.36 16.95
C ASP A 313 -1.63 24.92 16.88
N GLU A 314 -2.54 25.86 16.68
CA GLU A 314 -3.97 25.60 16.51
C GLU A 314 -4.46 25.81 15.08
N GLN A 315 -3.67 26.44 14.20
CA GLN A 315 -4.08 26.75 12.83
C GLN A 315 -4.34 25.49 12.00
N ILE A 316 -3.51 24.45 12.17
CA ILE A 316 -3.74 23.12 11.64
C ILE A 316 -3.64 22.15 12.82
N SER A 317 -4.77 21.58 13.24
CA SER A 317 -4.80 20.84 14.51
C SER A 317 -5.92 19.80 14.57
N ILE A 318 -5.79 18.91 15.54
CA ILE A 318 -6.85 18.00 15.96
C ILE A 318 -7.58 18.63 17.13
N ARG A 319 -8.89 18.79 17.03
CA ARG A 319 -9.73 19.41 18.08
C ARG A 319 -10.99 18.60 18.36
N SER A 320 -11.62 18.88 19.52
CA SER A 320 -12.93 18.33 19.82
C SER A 320 -13.94 18.70 18.75
N TYR A 321 -14.86 17.79 18.46
CA TYR A 321 -15.94 18.06 17.52
C TYR A 321 -16.70 19.33 17.89
N TYR A 322 -16.99 20.16 16.90
CA TYR A 322 -17.84 21.35 17.02
C TYR A 322 -18.85 21.39 15.87
N ASN A 323 -20.00 22.02 16.10
CA ASN A 323 -20.96 22.27 15.04
C ASN A 323 -20.53 23.47 14.20
N ASP A 324 -20.66 23.33 12.90
CA ASP A 324 -20.54 24.40 11.92
C ASP A 324 -21.68 24.28 10.90
N LYS A 325 -21.63 25.06 9.83
CA LYS A 325 -22.60 25.08 8.72
C LYS A 325 -22.54 23.79 7.84
N TRP A 326 -22.18 22.63 8.42
CA TRP A 326 -22.01 21.39 7.66
C TRP A 326 -23.21 21.06 6.78
N GLN A 327 -22.97 20.91 5.46
CA GLN A 327 -24.00 20.55 4.48
C GLN A 327 -23.94 19.09 4.10
N TYR A 328 -22.73 18.58 3.96
CA TYR A 328 -22.43 17.23 3.48
C TYR A 328 -21.30 16.59 4.26
N TYR A 329 -21.28 15.27 4.22
CA TYR A 329 -20.07 14.52 4.47
C TYR A 329 -19.85 13.50 3.36
N ALA A 330 -18.58 13.25 3.04
CA ALA A 330 -18.13 12.24 2.09
C ALA A 330 -17.58 11.05 2.86
N ARG A 331 -18.08 9.87 2.57
CA ARG A 331 -17.63 8.60 3.18
C ARG A 331 -16.96 7.75 2.12
N ALA A 332 -15.75 7.28 2.40
CA ALA A 332 -15.13 6.26 1.55
C ALA A 332 -16.03 5.03 1.51
N ASP A 333 -16.21 4.44 0.33
CA ASP A 333 -16.88 3.16 0.24
C ASP A 333 -16.02 2.14 0.99
N SER A 334 -16.49 1.71 2.16
CA SER A 334 -15.82 0.73 2.99
C SER A 334 -15.92 -0.64 2.31
N ALA A 335 -15.17 -0.79 1.22
CA ALA A 335 -14.87 -2.07 0.62
C ALA A 335 -13.70 -2.76 1.34
N ASP A 336 -13.34 -2.32 2.55
CA ASP A 336 -12.67 -3.17 3.51
C ASP A 336 -13.77 -3.94 4.25
N PRO A 337 -14.04 -5.21 3.89
CA PRO A 337 -14.83 -6.05 4.77
C PRO A 337 -14.13 -6.05 6.13
N PRO A 338 -14.87 -6.07 7.27
CA PRO A 338 -14.26 -6.25 8.56
C PRO A 338 -13.26 -7.40 8.45
N LEU A 339 -12.06 -7.22 9.00
CA LEU A 339 -11.06 -8.30 9.05
C LEU A 339 -11.80 -9.55 9.48
N PRO A 340 -11.72 -10.67 8.75
CA PRO A 340 -12.35 -11.89 9.20
C PRO A 340 -11.86 -12.13 10.62
N GLU A 341 -12.79 -12.36 11.56
CA GLU A 341 -12.43 -12.70 12.93
C GLU A 341 -11.32 -13.75 12.91
N PRO A 342 -10.30 -13.65 13.78
CA PRO A 342 -9.23 -14.62 13.81
C PRO A 342 -9.87 -15.99 13.90
N ILE A 343 -9.60 -16.85 12.93
CA ILE A 343 -10.10 -18.22 12.91
C ILE A 343 -9.73 -18.81 14.26
N PRO A 344 -10.70 -19.21 15.09
CA PRO A 344 -10.39 -19.81 16.39
C PRO A 344 -9.44 -20.98 16.13
N PRO A 345 -8.42 -21.20 16.97
CA PRO A 345 -7.44 -22.24 16.77
C PRO A 345 -8.19 -23.55 16.57
N ILE A 346 -7.92 -24.22 15.44
CA ILE A 346 -8.52 -25.52 15.13
C ILE A 346 -8.10 -26.45 16.28
N GLN A 347 -9.02 -26.76 17.16
CA GLN A 347 -8.83 -27.80 18.15
C GLN A 347 -8.77 -29.13 17.40
N PHE A 348 -7.58 -29.61 17.13
CA PHE A 348 -7.37 -30.99 16.71
C PHE A 348 -7.84 -31.91 17.85
N ARG A 349 -9.07 -32.41 17.80
CA ARG A 349 -9.45 -33.54 18.61
C ARG A 349 -8.69 -34.75 18.10
N TYR A 350 -7.64 -35.12 18.81
CA TYR A 350 -6.96 -36.40 18.64
C TYR A 350 -7.98 -37.50 19.04
N ASN A 351 -8.62 -38.07 18.04
CA ASN A 351 -9.33 -39.33 18.24
C ASN A 351 -8.27 -40.43 18.38
N GLN A 352 -7.89 -40.73 19.60
CA GLN A 352 -7.12 -41.94 19.92
C GLN A 352 -8.01 -43.16 19.64
N ARG A 353 -8.03 -43.65 18.41
CA ARG A 353 -8.39 -45.03 18.13
C ARG A 353 -7.08 -45.78 18.08
N PHE A 354 -6.76 -46.45 19.18
CA PHE A 354 -5.75 -47.48 19.26
C PHE A 354 -6.06 -48.55 18.25
N CYS A 355 -5.20 -48.75 17.28
CA CYS A 355 -5.15 -49.95 16.48
C CYS A 355 -4.02 -50.84 17.05
N PRO A 356 -4.31 -52.01 17.62
CA PRO A 356 -3.23 -52.89 18.10
C PRO A 356 -2.62 -53.61 16.88
N PHE A 357 -1.44 -53.20 16.47
CA PHE A 357 -0.64 -53.99 15.54
C PHE A 357 -0.05 -55.21 16.30
N VAL A 358 -0.56 -56.39 15.97
CA VAL A 358 0.02 -57.70 16.38
C VAL A 358 1.14 -58.02 15.40
N PHE A 359 2.39 -58.04 15.91
CA PHE A 359 3.53 -58.58 15.16
C PHE A 359 3.54 -60.08 15.18
N PRO A 360 3.65 -60.79 14.05
CA PRO A 360 3.88 -62.25 14.07
C PRO A 360 5.33 -62.53 14.47
N ARG A 361 5.51 -63.40 15.45
CA ARG A 361 6.82 -63.97 15.79
C ARG A 361 7.27 -64.88 14.66
N MET A 362 8.43 -64.60 14.04
CA MET A 362 9.12 -65.61 13.23
C MET A 362 9.88 -66.57 14.17
N ARG A 363 9.73 -67.84 13.85
CA ARG A 363 10.58 -68.94 14.32
C ARG A 363 11.77 -69.10 13.40
#